data_b2450f467c093e7cf2164595e87dcda2
#
_entry.id   b2450f467c093e7cf2164595e87dcda2
#
_cell.length_a   1.000
_cell.length_b   1.000
_cell.length_c   1.000
_cell.angle_alpha   90.00
_cell.angle_beta   90.00
_cell.angle_gamma   90.00
#
_symmetry.space_group_name_H-M   'P 1'
#
loop_
_entity.id
_entity.type
_entity.pdbx_description
1 polymer ?
#
loop_
_entity_poly.entity_id
_entity_poly.type
_entity_poly.pdbx_seq_one_letter_code
_entity_poly.pdbx_strand_id
1 'polypeptide(L)'
;MLSEHLNMIDMEIKKNFENRAFPKPLYDMMKYHLGWLDENLKEAQQYRGKRFRPTLCLLTYNALSGVYDKVLPAAAAIELIHNFSLIHDDIEDMDEERRHKPTVWKLWGIAQAINVGDGMHVLANLAALRLKELNVTSSKIVEVLEILNRTIIDLCEGQYLDMSYEGTLDITTQMYLEMISRKTASLVEASTLIGATLATEDEKMTGHFRKFGRNIGIAFQIVDDIIGIWEKKTGKPKASDIRNKKKTLPILYAFEKASNKEKKLLVQTFKKEKLCEGDISDVLEILENVSAHEYSKNIAESYESRGLEELSST
;
A
#
# COMPACT_ATOMS: atom_id res chain seq x y z
N MET A 1 -10.49 -14.16 -16.11
CA MET A 1 -9.69 -12.93 -16.29
C MET A 1 -8.97 -12.53 -15.01
N LEU A 2 -9.61 -12.06 -13.92
CA LEU A 2 -8.89 -11.63 -12.70
C LEU A 2 -8.09 -12.77 -12.03
N SER A 3 -8.66 -13.98 -11.93
CA SER A 3 -7.98 -15.18 -11.40
C SER A 3 -6.76 -15.61 -12.19
N GLU A 4 -6.76 -15.42 -13.50
CA GLU A 4 -5.61 -15.73 -14.38
C GLU A 4 -4.46 -14.75 -14.11
N HIS A 5 -4.73 -13.44 -13.99
CA HIS A 5 -3.72 -12.44 -13.65
C HIS A 5 -3.06 -12.75 -12.30
N LEU A 6 -3.85 -13.12 -11.28
CA LEU A 6 -3.33 -13.52 -9.98
C LEU A 6 -2.38 -14.71 -10.06
N ASN A 7 -2.75 -15.72 -10.85
CA ASN A 7 -1.90 -16.90 -11.07
C ASN A 7 -0.60 -16.54 -11.81
N MET A 8 -0.68 -15.72 -12.86
CA MET A 8 0.51 -15.27 -13.60
C MET A 8 1.48 -14.53 -12.69
N ILE A 9 0.98 -13.60 -11.87
CA ILE A 9 1.78 -12.83 -10.90
C ILE A 9 2.41 -13.77 -9.87
N ASP A 10 1.63 -14.66 -9.25
CA ASP A 10 2.15 -15.58 -8.24
C ASP A 10 3.21 -16.54 -8.80
N MET A 11 3.03 -17.04 -10.03
CA MET A 11 4.03 -17.85 -10.70
C MET A 11 5.32 -17.07 -10.94
N GLU A 12 5.20 -15.82 -11.38
CA GLU A 12 6.38 -14.98 -11.63
C GLU A 12 7.12 -14.60 -10.33
N ILE A 13 6.39 -14.33 -9.24
CA ILE A 13 7.01 -14.10 -7.94
C ILE A 13 7.77 -15.35 -7.50
N LYS A 14 7.20 -16.56 -7.64
CA LYS A 14 7.85 -17.83 -7.27
C LYS A 14 9.18 -18.05 -7.95
N LYS A 15 9.33 -17.67 -9.22
CA LYS A 15 10.61 -17.78 -9.96
C LYS A 15 11.77 -17.08 -9.25
N ASN A 16 11.51 -16.02 -8.49
CA ASN A 16 12.56 -15.29 -7.75
C ASN A 16 13.07 -16.06 -6.53
N PHE A 17 12.39 -17.13 -6.14
CA PHE A 17 12.80 -18.05 -5.06
C PHE A 17 13.41 -19.33 -5.57
N GLU A 18 13.40 -19.60 -6.88
CA GLU A 18 14.06 -20.74 -7.47
C GLU A 18 15.58 -20.65 -7.27
N ASN A 19 16.22 -21.79 -7.02
CA ASN A 19 17.67 -21.89 -6.75
C ASN A 19 18.18 -21.13 -5.51
N ARG A 20 17.30 -20.67 -4.62
CA ARG A 20 17.65 -20.01 -3.36
C ARG A 20 17.37 -20.95 -2.18
N ALA A 21 18.35 -21.83 -1.93
CA ALA A 21 18.20 -22.88 -0.93
C ALA A 21 18.82 -22.54 0.43
N PHE A 22 19.75 -21.57 0.50
CA PHE A 22 20.51 -21.25 1.71
C PHE A 22 20.65 -19.74 1.93
N PRO A 23 20.40 -19.24 3.14
CA PRO A 23 19.86 -19.98 4.30
C PRO A 23 18.34 -20.23 4.13
N LYS A 24 17.93 -21.49 4.15
CA LYS A 24 16.53 -21.89 3.92
C LYS A 24 15.52 -21.16 4.82
N PRO A 25 15.74 -20.96 6.14
CA PRO A 25 14.78 -20.29 7.02
C PRO A 25 14.44 -18.87 6.56
N LEU A 26 15.40 -18.11 6.03
CA LEU A 26 15.16 -16.76 5.53
C LEU A 26 14.09 -16.74 4.41
N TYR A 27 14.25 -17.64 3.44
CA TYR A 27 13.29 -17.73 2.33
C TYR A 27 11.95 -18.32 2.74
N ASP A 28 11.95 -19.24 3.73
CA ASP A 28 10.71 -19.79 4.27
C ASP A 28 9.88 -18.72 5.02
N MET A 29 10.51 -17.81 5.77
CA MET A 29 9.85 -16.66 6.38
C MET A 29 9.25 -15.72 5.33
N MET A 30 9.95 -15.45 4.22
CA MET A 30 9.41 -14.67 3.09
C MET A 30 8.20 -15.38 2.48
N LYS A 31 8.28 -16.69 2.24
CA LYS A 31 7.18 -17.50 1.70
C LYS A 31 5.98 -17.55 2.65
N TYR A 32 6.23 -17.60 3.97
CA TYR A 32 5.19 -17.46 4.99
C TYR A 32 4.46 -16.12 4.86
N HIS A 33 5.18 -15.00 4.80
CA HIS A 33 4.57 -13.69 4.63
C HIS A 33 3.73 -13.59 3.34
N LEU A 34 4.24 -14.17 2.24
CA LEU A 34 3.53 -14.24 0.96
C LEU A 34 2.30 -15.18 0.96
N GLY A 35 2.10 -15.97 2.03
CA GLY A 35 0.94 -16.87 2.20
C GLY A 35 1.11 -18.22 1.52
N TRP A 36 2.33 -18.65 1.23
CA TRP A 36 2.62 -19.96 0.64
C TRP A 36 2.95 -21.05 1.68
N LEU A 37 3.35 -20.63 2.88
CA LEU A 37 3.60 -21.51 4.02
C LEU A 37 2.72 -21.11 5.22
N ASP A 38 2.45 -22.06 6.11
CA ASP A 38 1.83 -21.82 7.41
C ASP A 38 2.88 -21.47 8.49
N GLU A 39 2.44 -21.27 9.73
CA GLU A 39 3.29 -20.96 10.89
C GLU A 39 4.32 -22.07 11.21
N ASN A 40 4.05 -23.30 10.78
CA ASN A 40 4.95 -24.45 10.91
C ASN A 40 5.86 -24.62 9.68
N LEU A 41 5.87 -23.63 8.78
CA LEU A 41 6.63 -23.63 7.52
C LEU A 41 6.27 -24.80 6.58
N LYS A 42 5.02 -25.29 6.67
CA LYS A 42 4.47 -26.28 5.75
C LYS A 42 3.70 -25.60 4.63
N GLU A 43 3.67 -26.23 3.46
CA GLU A 43 2.90 -25.72 2.32
C GLU A 43 1.44 -25.50 2.69
N ALA A 44 0.94 -24.33 2.43
CA ALA A 44 -0.42 -23.91 2.67
C ALA A 44 -0.87 -22.90 1.63
N GLN A 45 -2.16 -22.94 1.29
CA GLN A 45 -2.78 -21.90 0.50
C GLN A 45 -3.52 -20.95 1.42
N GLN A 46 -2.82 -19.95 1.95
CA GLN A 46 -3.40 -18.91 2.79
C GLN A 46 -3.83 -17.70 1.94
N TYR A 47 -4.50 -16.74 2.59
CA TYR A 47 -4.89 -15.50 1.94
C TYR A 47 -3.65 -14.71 1.49
N ARG A 48 -3.52 -14.47 0.17
CA ARG A 48 -2.34 -13.87 -0.47
C ARG A 48 -2.49 -12.37 -0.77
N GLY A 49 -3.62 -11.77 -0.37
CA GLY A 49 -3.98 -10.42 -0.78
C GLY A 49 -4.58 -10.37 -2.19
N LYS A 50 -5.07 -9.18 -2.56
CA LYS A 50 -5.78 -8.97 -3.85
C LYS A 50 -4.84 -8.74 -5.03
N ARG A 51 -3.52 -8.65 -4.82
CA ARG A 51 -2.52 -8.32 -5.85
C ARG A 51 -2.90 -7.08 -6.69
N PHE A 52 -3.49 -6.09 -6.06
CA PHE A 52 -4.05 -4.91 -6.75
C PHE A 52 -3.00 -4.16 -7.56
N ARG A 53 -1.85 -3.84 -6.94
CA ARG A 53 -0.78 -3.07 -7.57
C ARG A 53 -0.15 -3.77 -8.78
N PRO A 54 0.33 -5.01 -8.68
CA PRO A 54 0.85 -5.72 -9.85
C PRO A 54 -0.22 -5.95 -10.94
N THR A 55 -1.50 -6.11 -10.57
CA THR A 55 -2.60 -6.22 -11.54
C THR A 55 -2.76 -4.92 -12.33
N LEU A 56 -2.67 -3.75 -11.67
CA LEU A 56 -2.70 -2.46 -12.37
C LEU A 56 -1.54 -2.35 -13.38
N CYS A 57 -0.35 -2.78 -13.01
CA CYS A 57 0.80 -2.79 -13.92
C CYS A 57 0.54 -3.67 -15.16
N LEU A 58 0.01 -4.89 -14.96
CA LEU A 58 -0.38 -5.77 -16.06
C LEU A 58 -1.44 -5.15 -16.96
N LEU A 59 -2.51 -4.61 -16.36
CA LEU A 59 -3.63 -4.04 -17.11
C LEU A 59 -3.20 -2.80 -17.91
N THR A 60 -2.34 -1.95 -17.35
CA THR A 60 -1.80 -0.79 -18.06
C THR A 60 -0.95 -1.23 -19.25
N TYR A 61 -0.05 -2.18 -19.04
CA TYR A 61 0.77 -2.72 -20.14
C TYR A 61 -0.11 -3.33 -21.23
N ASN A 62 -1.10 -4.15 -20.85
CA ASN A 62 -2.01 -4.79 -21.80
C ASN A 62 -2.87 -3.79 -22.57
N ALA A 63 -3.36 -2.74 -21.92
CA ALA A 63 -4.16 -1.70 -22.57
C ALA A 63 -3.42 -1.02 -23.72
N LEU A 64 -2.09 -0.90 -23.61
CA LEU A 64 -1.25 -0.25 -24.63
C LEU A 64 -0.61 -1.22 -25.61
N SER A 65 -0.32 -2.46 -25.21
CA SER A 65 0.41 -3.45 -26.05
C SER A 65 -0.45 -4.58 -26.58
N GLY A 66 -1.63 -4.82 -26.00
CA GLY A 66 -2.52 -5.94 -26.32
C GLY A 66 -2.10 -7.30 -25.75
N VAL A 67 -0.98 -7.39 -25.02
CA VAL A 67 -0.37 -8.63 -24.51
C VAL A 67 0.10 -8.47 -23.06
N TYR A 68 0.64 -9.56 -22.47
CA TYR A 68 1.20 -9.55 -21.09
C TYR A 68 2.65 -10.04 -21.03
N ASP A 69 3.30 -10.25 -22.17
CA ASP A 69 4.51 -11.02 -22.30
C ASP A 69 5.73 -10.45 -21.57
N LYS A 70 5.92 -9.13 -21.59
CA LYS A 70 7.13 -8.49 -21.08
C LYS A 70 7.01 -7.76 -19.74
N VAL A 71 5.84 -7.77 -19.10
CA VAL A 71 5.58 -6.95 -17.91
C VAL A 71 5.67 -7.75 -16.60
N LEU A 72 5.58 -9.07 -16.65
CA LEU A 72 5.46 -9.94 -15.47
C LEU A 72 6.60 -9.77 -14.45
N PRO A 73 7.90 -9.69 -14.85
CA PRO A 73 8.98 -9.47 -13.89
C PRO A 73 8.84 -8.15 -13.12
N ALA A 74 8.40 -7.08 -13.80
CA ALA A 74 8.16 -5.79 -13.17
C ALA A 74 6.95 -5.84 -12.21
N ALA A 75 5.86 -6.51 -12.59
CA ALA A 75 4.71 -6.73 -11.72
C ALA A 75 5.10 -7.54 -10.46
N ALA A 76 5.94 -8.57 -10.60
CA ALA A 76 6.48 -9.30 -9.46
C ALA A 76 7.34 -8.42 -8.56
N ALA A 77 8.17 -7.54 -9.13
CA ALA A 77 8.97 -6.57 -8.38
C ALA A 77 8.09 -5.63 -7.53
N ILE A 78 7.03 -5.07 -8.13
CA ILE A 78 6.06 -4.21 -7.44
C ILE A 78 5.42 -4.93 -6.24
N GLU A 79 5.02 -6.19 -6.40
CA GLU A 79 4.42 -6.95 -5.31
C GLU A 79 5.43 -7.28 -4.20
N LEU A 80 6.69 -7.59 -4.56
CA LEU A 80 7.75 -7.80 -3.58
C LEU A 80 8.06 -6.51 -2.81
N ILE A 81 8.08 -5.34 -3.47
CA ILE A 81 8.20 -4.03 -2.81
C ILE A 81 7.06 -3.83 -1.82
N HIS A 82 5.82 -4.07 -2.23
CA HIS A 82 4.68 -3.95 -1.32
C HIS A 82 4.81 -4.87 -0.10
N ASN A 83 5.26 -6.12 -0.29
CA ASN A 83 5.36 -7.06 0.82
C ASN A 83 6.54 -6.78 1.75
N PHE A 84 7.68 -6.29 1.25
CA PHE A 84 8.76 -5.86 2.16
C PHE A 84 8.33 -4.68 3.03
N SER A 85 7.64 -3.69 2.43
CA SER A 85 7.15 -2.54 3.19
C SER A 85 6.15 -2.95 4.28
N LEU A 86 5.28 -3.94 4.01
CA LEU A 86 4.38 -4.48 5.03
C LEU A 86 5.10 -5.20 6.17
N ILE A 87 6.23 -5.86 5.90
CA ILE A 87 7.02 -6.53 6.95
C ILE A 87 7.66 -5.50 7.88
N HIS A 88 8.18 -4.40 7.33
CA HIS A 88 8.76 -3.32 8.13
C HIS A 88 7.67 -2.52 8.86
N ASP A 89 6.57 -2.19 8.20
CA ASP A 89 5.38 -1.57 8.78
C ASP A 89 4.85 -2.35 10.01
N ASP A 90 4.75 -3.71 9.90
CA ASP A 90 4.37 -4.56 11.03
C ASP A 90 5.29 -4.40 12.26
N ILE A 91 6.59 -4.18 12.03
CA ILE A 91 7.57 -3.97 13.12
C ILE A 91 7.40 -2.56 13.71
N GLU A 92 7.30 -1.57 12.86
CA GLU A 92 7.23 -0.15 13.21
C GLU A 92 5.94 0.16 13.99
N ASP A 93 4.80 -0.42 13.57
CA ASP A 93 3.50 -0.28 14.22
C ASP A 93 3.30 -1.28 15.38
N MET A 94 4.25 -2.21 15.63
CA MET A 94 4.13 -3.31 16.59
C MET A 94 2.86 -4.17 16.35
N ASP A 95 2.43 -4.30 15.09
CA ASP A 95 1.27 -5.09 14.71
C ASP A 95 1.57 -6.60 14.87
N GLU A 96 0.89 -7.25 15.79
CA GLU A 96 1.09 -8.68 16.07
C GLU A 96 0.45 -9.61 15.03
N GLU A 97 -0.58 -9.11 14.31
CA GLU A 97 -1.34 -9.88 13.33
C GLU A 97 -1.52 -9.12 12.02
N ARG A 98 -1.36 -9.84 10.90
CA ARG A 98 -1.68 -9.38 9.55
C ARG A 98 -2.44 -10.47 8.79
N ARG A 99 -3.57 -10.11 8.21
CA ARG A 99 -4.41 -11.05 7.43
C ARG A 99 -4.80 -12.30 8.26
N HIS A 100 -5.15 -12.10 9.54
CA HIS A 100 -5.55 -13.14 10.49
C HIS A 100 -4.46 -14.17 10.82
N LYS A 101 -3.20 -13.81 10.70
CA LYS A 101 -2.08 -14.65 11.10
C LYS A 101 -1.00 -13.79 11.79
N PRO A 102 -0.19 -14.37 12.68
CA PRO A 102 0.91 -13.67 13.32
C PRO A 102 1.85 -13.05 12.29
N THR A 103 2.40 -11.89 12.60
CA THR A 103 3.39 -11.21 11.75
C THR A 103 4.76 -11.91 11.82
N VAL A 104 5.64 -11.62 10.87
CA VAL A 104 6.98 -12.22 10.82
C VAL A 104 7.75 -11.91 12.10
N TRP A 105 7.71 -10.65 12.57
CA TRP A 105 8.41 -10.26 13.79
C TRP A 105 7.83 -10.93 15.06
N LYS A 106 6.53 -11.19 15.08
CA LYS A 106 5.87 -11.85 16.21
C LYS A 106 6.32 -13.31 16.36
N LEU A 107 6.55 -14.01 15.24
CA LEU A 107 6.98 -15.42 15.25
C LEU A 107 8.51 -15.58 15.40
N TRP A 108 9.30 -14.74 14.75
CA TRP A 108 10.75 -14.96 14.66
C TRP A 108 11.59 -13.80 15.20
N GLY A 109 10.94 -12.77 15.76
CA GLY A 109 11.60 -11.62 16.35
C GLY A 109 11.95 -10.52 15.34
N ILE A 110 12.12 -9.31 15.86
CA ILE A 110 12.36 -8.07 15.10
C ILE A 110 13.59 -8.21 14.18
N ALA A 111 14.71 -8.73 14.70
CA ALA A 111 15.95 -8.83 13.93
C ALA A 111 15.79 -9.70 12.67
N GLN A 112 15.05 -10.81 12.75
CA GLN A 112 14.81 -11.66 11.59
C GLN A 112 13.79 -11.02 10.63
N ALA A 113 12.79 -10.33 11.14
CA ALA A 113 11.82 -9.62 10.29
C ALA A 113 12.51 -8.51 9.48
N ILE A 114 13.46 -7.77 10.06
CA ILE A 114 14.30 -6.81 9.32
C ILE A 114 15.05 -7.50 8.18
N ASN A 115 15.75 -8.61 8.47
CA ASN A 115 16.47 -9.39 7.44
C ASN A 115 15.54 -9.89 6.32
N VAL A 116 14.32 -10.30 6.69
CA VAL A 116 13.31 -10.77 5.72
C VAL A 116 12.83 -9.62 4.82
N GLY A 117 12.56 -8.44 5.39
CA GLY A 117 12.18 -7.26 4.64
C GLY A 117 13.28 -6.79 3.69
N ASP A 118 14.51 -6.64 4.21
CA ASP A 118 15.69 -6.23 3.41
C ASP A 118 15.96 -7.21 2.26
N GLY A 119 15.93 -8.51 2.56
CA GLY A 119 16.09 -9.55 1.55
C GLY A 119 14.99 -9.50 0.48
N MET A 120 13.73 -9.25 0.86
CA MET A 120 12.61 -9.13 -0.09
C MET A 120 12.72 -7.88 -0.95
N HIS A 121 13.19 -6.75 -0.39
CA HIS A 121 13.51 -5.53 -1.15
C HIS A 121 14.55 -5.81 -2.25
N VAL A 122 15.65 -6.49 -1.90
CA VAL A 122 16.67 -6.84 -2.91
C VAL A 122 16.12 -7.81 -3.95
N LEU A 123 15.28 -8.79 -3.55
CA LEU A 123 14.61 -9.69 -4.49
C LEU A 123 13.71 -8.94 -5.48
N ALA A 124 13.09 -7.84 -5.07
CA ALA A 124 12.28 -7.00 -5.97
C ALA A 124 13.14 -6.39 -7.09
N ASN A 125 14.30 -5.83 -6.75
CA ASN A 125 15.23 -5.31 -7.76
C ASN A 125 15.74 -6.42 -8.71
N LEU A 126 16.05 -7.60 -8.17
CA LEU A 126 16.45 -8.75 -8.98
C LEU A 126 15.31 -9.25 -9.88
N ALA A 127 14.06 -9.19 -9.42
CA ALA A 127 12.90 -9.52 -10.24
C ALA A 127 12.76 -8.57 -11.44
N ALA A 128 12.91 -7.25 -11.24
CA ALA A 128 12.90 -6.28 -12.33
C ALA A 128 14.03 -6.50 -13.34
N LEU A 129 15.23 -6.86 -12.87
CA LEU A 129 16.37 -7.19 -13.77
C LEU A 129 16.10 -8.39 -14.68
N ARG A 130 15.12 -9.25 -14.35
CA ARG A 130 14.74 -10.38 -15.21
C ARG A 130 13.99 -9.95 -16.48
N LEU A 131 13.63 -8.68 -16.63
CA LEU A 131 13.15 -8.12 -17.88
C LEU A 131 14.15 -8.35 -19.05
N LYS A 132 15.45 -8.49 -18.74
CA LYS A 132 16.46 -8.88 -19.74
C LYS A 132 16.20 -10.23 -20.40
N GLU A 133 15.59 -11.18 -19.68
CA GLU A 133 15.24 -12.52 -20.18
C GLU A 133 14.16 -12.46 -21.26
N LEU A 134 13.40 -11.35 -21.29
CA LEU A 134 12.31 -11.07 -22.23
C LEU A 134 12.72 -10.08 -23.34
N ASN A 135 14.03 -9.88 -23.54
CA ASN A 135 14.61 -8.96 -24.53
C ASN A 135 14.12 -7.51 -24.40
N VAL A 136 13.82 -7.06 -23.17
CA VAL A 136 13.62 -5.64 -22.88
C VAL A 136 14.98 -4.93 -22.92
N THR A 137 15.04 -3.75 -23.52
CA THR A 137 16.28 -2.98 -23.66
C THR A 137 16.87 -2.58 -22.30
N SER A 138 18.21 -2.52 -22.21
CA SER A 138 18.88 -2.11 -20.97
C SER A 138 18.45 -0.71 -20.51
N SER A 139 18.17 0.20 -21.44
CA SER A 139 17.65 1.54 -21.13
C SER A 139 16.33 1.47 -20.37
N LYS A 140 15.35 0.71 -20.87
CA LYS A 140 14.05 0.54 -20.19
C LYS A 140 14.18 -0.20 -18.85
N ILE A 141 15.09 -1.15 -18.75
CA ILE A 141 15.36 -1.84 -17.46
C ILE A 141 15.90 -0.84 -16.43
N VAL A 142 16.82 0.02 -16.82
CA VAL A 142 17.37 1.07 -15.94
C VAL A 142 16.26 2.04 -15.52
N GLU A 143 15.41 2.48 -16.45
CA GLU A 143 14.27 3.35 -16.17
C GLU A 143 13.29 2.71 -15.19
N VAL A 144 12.92 1.43 -15.37
CA VAL A 144 12.07 0.70 -14.43
C VAL A 144 12.71 0.62 -13.04
N LEU A 145 14.01 0.32 -12.95
CA LEU A 145 14.72 0.29 -11.67
C LEU A 145 14.77 1.67 -11.01
N GLU A 146 14.94 2.74 -11.79
CA GLU A 146 14.91 4.11 -11.28
C GLU A 146 13.53 4.45 -10.71
N ILE A 147 12.44 4.14 -11.42
CA ILE A 147 11.07 4.32 -10.94
C ILE A 147 10.86 3.55 -9.62
N LEU A 148 11.24 2.26 -9.57
CA LEU A 148 11.08 1.43 -8.38
C LEU A 148 11.85 1.99 -7.17
N ASN A 149 13.12 2.38 -7.37
CA ASN A 149 13.95 2.87 -6.26
C ASN A 149 13.51 4.26 -5.77
N ARG A 150 13.07 5.17 -6.66
CA ARG A 150 12.44 6.45 -6.26
C ARG A 150 11.16 6.19 -5.45
N THR A 151 10.34 5.25 -5.89
CA THR A 151 9.12 4.86 -5.17
C THR A 151 9.42 4.30 -3.78
N ILE A 152 10.50 3.53 -3.61
CA ILE A 152 10.92 3.03 -2.29
C ILE A 152 11.31 4.19 -1.37
N ILE A 153 12.01 5.20 -1.87
CA ILE A 153 12.32 6.40 -1.09
C ILE A 153 11.03 7.12 -0.69
N ASP A 154 10.09 7.32 -1.63
CA ASP A 154 8.78 7.92 -1.30
C ASP A 154 8.04 7.12 -0.21
N LEU A 155 8.04 5.77 -0.29
CA LEU A 155 7.45 4.90 0.74
C LEU A 155 8.09 5.14 2.11
N CYS A 156 9.42 5.18 2.17
CA CYS A 156 10.15 5.43 3.42
C CYS A 156 9.84 6.83 3.99
N GLU A 157 9.81 7.85 3.13
CA GLU A 157 9.45 9.23 3.55
C GLU A 157 7.99 9.28 4.03
N GLY A 158 7.08 8.60 3.34
CA GLY A 158 5.67 8.52 3.74
C GLY A 158 5.48 7.80 5.08
N GLN A 159 6.18 6.72 5.32
CA GLN A 159 6.18 5.99 6.59
C GLN A 159 6.77 6.83 7.72
N TYR A 160 7.89 7.51 7.47
CA TYR A 160 8.48 8.44 8.43
C TYR A 160 7.48 9.54 8.85
N LEU A 161 6.76 10.12 7.88
CA LEU A 161 5.74 11.14 8.15
C LEU A 161 4.58 10.57 8.98
N ASP A 162 4.08 9.38 8.63
CA ASP A 162 2.98 8.71 9.35
C ASP A 162 3.34 8.51 10.82
N MET A 163 4.50 7.91 11.11
CA MET A 163 5.01 7.72 12.48
C MET A 163 5.22 9.06 13.21
N SER A 164 5.77 10.07 12.51
CA SER A 164 6.03 11.38 13.10
C SER A 164 4.74 12.11 13.50
N TYR A 165 3.63 11.81 12.82
CA TYR A 165 2.34 12.42 13.07
C TYR A 165 1.57 11.76 14.23
N GLU A 166 1.93 10.57 14.68
CA GLU A 166 1.23 9.88 15.77
C GLU A 166 1.21 10.69 17.06
N GLY A 167 2.34 11.28 17.43
CA GLY A 167 2.52 12.02 18.67
C GLY A 167 1.96 13.46 18.67
N THR A 168 1.55 14.02 17.53
CA THR A 168 1.13 15.44 17.42
C THR A 168 -0.35 15.58 17.04
N LEU A 169 -0.97 16.67 17.48
CA LEU A 169 -2.36 17.03 17.12
C LEU A 169 -2.42 18.16 16.07
N ASP A 170 -1.29 18.74 15.70
CA ASP A 170 -1.20 19.87 14.77
C ASP A 170 -1.00 19.41 13.33
N ILE A 171 -1.66 18.32 12.94
CA ILE A 171 -1.62 17.78 11.59
C ILE A 171 -2.78 18.37 10.78
N THR A 172 -2.45 18.98 9.65
CA THR A 172 -3.43 19.52 8.70
C THR A 172 -3.84 18.46 7.67
N THR A 173 -5.00 18.68 7.06
CA THR A 173 -5.46 17.87 5.90
C THR A 173 -4.41 17.84 4.78
N GLN A 174 -3.70 18.96 4.53
CA GLN A 174 -2.66 19.01 3.50
C GLN A 174 -1.45 18.12 3.85
N MET A 175 -1.01 18.12 5.12
CA MET A 175 0.08 17.25 5.59
C MET A 175 -0.30 15.77 5.47
N TYR A 176 -1.54 15.43 5.78
CA TYR A 176 -2.07 14.08 5.59
C TYR A 176 -2.04 13.66 4.12
N LEU A 177 -2.54 14.52 3.21
CA LEU A 177 -2.54 14.23 1.77
C LEU A 177 -1.12 14.01 1.22
N GLU A 178 -0.13 14.78 1.69
CA GLU A 178 1.27 14.58 1.34
C GLU A 178 1.80 13.23 1.85
N MET A 179 1.49 12.87 3.09
CA MET A 179 1.90 11.60 3.68
C MET A 179 1.32 10.41 2.90
N ILE A 180 0.01 10.37 2.64
CA ILE A 180 -0.61 9.25 1.89
C ILE A 180 -0.19 9.22 0.42
N SER A 181 0.13 10.38 -0.16
CA SER A 181 0.69 10.48 -1.51
C SER A 181 2.02 9.73 -1.62
N ARG A 182 2.85 9.77 -0.56
CA ARG A 182 4.13 9.06 -0.47
C ARG A 182 3.95 7.61 -0.01
N LYS A 183 3.30 7.40 1.14
CA LYS A 183 3.16 6.07 1.76
C LYS A 183 2.34 5.09 0.91
N THR A 184 1.28 5.57 0.27
CA THR A 184 0.31 4.68 -0.43
C THR A 184 0.25 4.91 -1.93
N ALA A 185 0.12 6.16 -2.38
CA ALA A 185 -0.13 6.44 -3.79
C ALA A 185 1.11 6.28 -4.67
N SER A 186 2.32 6.46 -4.15
CA SER A 186 3.56 6.32 -4.91
C SER A 186 3.71 4.94 -5.57
N LEU A 187 3.38 3.86 -4.86
CA LEU A 187 3.48 2.51 -5.42
C LEU A 187 2.34 2.18 -6.41
N VAL A 188 1.17 2.83 -6.28
CA VAL A 188 0.08 2.74 -7.27
C VAL A 188 0.46 3.51 -8.53
N GLU A 189 1.05 4.71 -8.37
CA GLU A 189 1.64 5.49 -9.47
C GLU A 189 2.71 4.69 -10.21
N ALA A 190 3.68 4.11 -9.49
CA ALA A 190 4.72 3.28 -10.08
C ALA A 190 4.16 2.08 -10.85
N SER A 191 3.06 1.47 -10.36
CA SER A 191 2.44 0.32 -11.01
C SER A 191 1.93 0.67 -12.41
N THR A 192 1.22 1.78 -12.55
CA THR A 192 0.69 2.23 -13.85
C THR A 192 1.79 2.82 -14.74
N LEU A 193 2.70 3.61 -14.17
CA LEU A 193 3.84 4.18 -14.88
C LEU A 193 4.73 3.09 -15.50
N ILE A 194 5.13 2.08 -14.73
CA ILE A 194 5.98 0.98 -15.22
C ILE A 194 5.27 0.20 -16.32
N GLY A 195 3.96 -0.08 -16.16
CA GLY A 195 3.17 -0.72 -17.21
C GLY A 195 3.21 0.05 -18.52
N ALA A 196 3.03 1.38 -18.47
CA ALA A 196 3.09 2.25 -19.63
C ALA A 196 4.51 2.37 -20.20
N THR A 197 5.54 2.59 -19.36
CA THR A 197 6.95 2.68 -19.76
C THR A 197 7.41 1.46 -20.56
N LEU A 198 6.99 0.25 -20.15
CA LEU A 198 7.31 -0.98 -20.86
C LEU A 198 6.55 -1.15 -22.17
N ALA A 199 5.38 -0.53 -22.30
CA ALA A 199 4.51 -0.69 -23.47
C ALA A 199 4.76 0.33 -24.58
N THR A 200 5.21 1.55 -24.27
CA THR A 200 5.36 2.64 -25.24
C THR A 200 6.59 3.50 -24.99
N GLU A 201 7.01 4.26 -26.03
CA GLU A 201 8.02 5.32 -25.95
C GLU A 201 7.38 6.72 -25.87
N ASP A 202 6.06 6.81 -25.85
CA ASP A 202 5.33 8.09 -25.79
C ASP A 202 5.32 8.60 -24.33
N GLU A 203 6.16 9.62 -24.07
CA GLU A 203 6.26 10.26 -22.76
C GLU A 203 4.96 10.93 -22.31
N LYS A 204 4.13 11.42 -23.23
CA LYS A 204 2.84 12.00 -22.90
C LYS A 204 1.88 10.92 -22.38
N MET A 205 1.86 9.79 -23.06
CA MET A 205 1.08 8.61 -22.66
C MET A 205 1.52 8.11 -21.28
N THR A 206 2.80 7.91 -21.06
CA THR A 206 3.33 7.47 -19.74
C THR A 206 3.01 8.50 -18.65
N GLY A 207 3.04 9.81 -18.98
CA GLY A 207 2.64 10.89 -18.08
C GLY A 207 1.17 10.83 -17.65
N HIS A 208 0.26 10.49 -18.55
CA HIS A 208 -1.17 10.28 -18.21
C HIS A 208 -1.35 9.10 -17.25
N PHE A 209 -0.74 7.94 -17.52
CA PHE A 209 -0.82 6.79 -16.65
C PHE A 209 -0.17 7.02 -15.28
N ARG A 210 0.90 7.80 -15.21
CA ARG A 210 1.51 8.25 -13.97
C ARG A 210 0.52 9.02 -13.11
N LYS A 211 -0.12 10.04 -13.66
CA LYS A 211 -1.09 10.88 -12.94
C LYS A 211 -2.34 10.09 -12.56
N PHE A 212 -2.82 9.21 -13.44
CA PHE A 212 -3.90 8.28 -13.14
C PHE A 212 -3.57 7.46 -11.89
N GLY A 213 -2.42 6.77 -11.88
CA GLY A 213 -2.01 5.94 -10.76
C GLY A 213 -1.91 6.70 -9.44
N ARG A 214 -1.34 7.92 -9.47
CA ARG A 214 -1.24 8.79 -8.29
C ARG A 214 -2.61 9.17 -7.74
N ASN A 215 -3.52 9.63 -8.60
CA ASN A 215 -4.85 10.05 -8.18
C ASN A 215 -5.66 8.86 -7.62
N ILE A 216 -5.66 7.72 -8.29
CA ILE A 216 -6.34 6.51 -7.81
C ILE A 216 -5.71 6.01 -6.50
N GLY A 217 -4.39 6.10 -6.33
CA GLY A 217 -3.73 5.73 -5.09
C GLY A 217 -4.16 6.58 -3.89
N ILE A 218 -4.31 7.90 -4.07
CA ILE A 218 -4.82 8.81 -3.03
C ILE A 218 -6.29 8.50 -2.74
N ALA A 219 -7.15 8.39 -3.76
CA ALA A 219 -8.55 8.04 -3.60
C ALA A 219 -8.72 6.70 -2.85
N PHE A 220 -7.93 5.70 -3.20
CA PHE A 220 -7.92 4.38 -2.55
C PHE A 220 -7.63 4.48 -1.06
N GLN A 221 -6.63 5.28 -0.64
CA GLN A 221 -6.31 5.45 0.78
C GLN A 221 -7.44 6.16 1.53
N ILE A 222 -8.01 7.21 0.96
CA ILE A 222 -9.14 7.94 1.59
C ILE A 222 -10.35 7.02 1.77
N VAL A 223 -10.65 6.18 0.78
CA VAL A 223 -11.73 5.18 0.89
C VAL A 223 -11.40 4.14 1.97
N ASP A 224 -10.14 3.69 2.08
CA ASP A 224 -9.73 2.77 3.15
C ASP A 224 -9.91 3.37 4.55
N ASP A 225 -9.64 4.66 4.71
CA ASP A 225 -9.86 5.42 5.95
C ASP A 225 -11.35 5.54 6.31
N ILE A 226 -12.21 5.81 5.30
CA ILE A 226 -13.67 5.81 5.49
C ILE A 226 -14.14 4.45 5.99
N ILE A 227 -13.73 3.38 5.32
CA ILE A 227 -14.05 2.00 5.72
C ILE A 227 -13.55 1.70 7.14
N GLY A 228 -12.35 2.16 7.50
CA GLY A 228 -11.75 1.96 8.83
C GLY A 228 -12.55 2.55 9.98
N ILE A 229 -13.37 3.58 9.71
CA ILE A 229 -14.21 4.25 10.71
C ILE A 229 -15.64 3.71 10.70
N TRP A 230 -16.30 3.66 9.54
CA TRP A 230 -17.75 3.40 9.47
C TRP A 230 -18.13 1.96 9.17
N GLU A 231 -17.24 1.19 8.54
CA GLU A 231 -17.52 -0.18 8.16
C GLU A 231 -16.80 -1.20 9.04
N LYS A 232 -17.30 -2.43 9.01
CA LYS A 232 -16.62 -3.56 9.65
C LYS A 232 -15.63 -4.16 8.66
N LYS A 233 -14.35 -3.83 8.78
CA LYS A 233 -13.29 -4.52 8.03
C LYS A 233 -13.22 -5.99 8.47
N THR A 234 -12.99 -6.90 7.51
CA THR A 234 -12.75 -8.31 7.83
C THR A 234 -11.60 -8.42 8.82
N GLY A 235 -11.89 -8.93 10.03
CA GLY A 235 -10.90 -9.15 11.09
C GLY A 235 -10.58 -7.97 12.00
N LYS A 236 -11.19 -6.79 11.77
CA LYS A 236 -11.03 -5.64 12.68
C LYS A 236 -12.38 -5.22 13.27
N PRO A 237 -12.44 -4.73 14.53
CA PRO A 237 -13.65 -4.18 15.10
C PRO A 237 -14.09 -2.93 14.33
N LYS A 238 -15.38 -2.58 14.42
CA LYS A 238 -15.88 -1.29 13.89
C LYS A 238 -15.12 -0.13 14.53
N ALA A 239 -14.89 0.94 13.78
CA ALA A 239 -14.14 2.10 14.19
C ALA A 239 -12.68 1.78 14.62
N SER A 240 -12.02 0.82 13.95
CA SER A 240 -10.64 0.41 14.25
C SER A 240 -9.67 1.58 14.24
N ASP A 241 -9.85 2.54 13.33
CA ASP A 241 -8.95 3.67 13.19
C ASP A 241 -9.11 4.69 14.32
N ILE A 242 -10.33 4.86 14.85
CA ILE A 242 -10.55 5.64 16.08
C ILE A 242 -9.92 4.94 17.28
N ARG A 243 -10.11 3.62 17.41
CA ARG A 243 -9.53 2.82 18.51
C ARG A 243 -8.02 2.91 18.57
N ASN A 244 -7.38 2.90 17.40
CA ASN A 244 -5.93 3.03 17.23
C ASN A 244 -5.47 4.49 17.16
N LYS A 245 -6.38 5.46 17.38
CA LYS A 245 -6.13 6.89 17.36
C LYS A 245 -5.43 7.38 16.07
N LYS A 246 -5.70 6.70 14.94
CA LYS A 246 -5.16 7.08 13.64
C LYS A 246 -5.72 8.43 13.22
N LYS A 247 -4.85 9.28 12.67
CA LYS A 247 -5.21 10.61 12.19
C LYS A 247 -5.55 10.56 10.70
N THR A 248 -6.64 9.87 10.41
CA THR A 248 -7.19 9.74 9.05
C THR A 248 -7.90 11.01 8.61
N LEU A 249 -8.16 11.14 7.31
CA LEU A 249 -8.79 12.34 6.74
C LEU A 249 -10.06 12.78 7.49
N PRO A 250 -11.02 11.88 7.80
CA PRO A 250 -12.23 12.27 8.54
C PRO A 250 -11.91 12.85 9.92
N ILE A 251 -10.95 12.27 10.64
CA ILE A 251 -10.54 12.73 11.98
C ILE A 251 -9.91 14.11 11.91
N LEU A 252 -9.00 14.34 10.96
CA LEU A 252 -8.34 15.62 10.79
C LEU A 252 -9.33 16.72 10.40
N TYR A 253 -10.27 16.40 9.51
CA TYR A 253 -11.34 17.32 9.16
C TYR A 253 -12.20 17.70 10.37
N ALA A 254 -12.50 16.75 11.27
CA ALA A 254 -13.19 17.05 12.51
C ALA A 254 -12.38 17.98 13.42
N PHE A 255 -11.08 17.77 13.56
CA PHE A 255 -10.22 18.70 14.29
C PHE A 255 -10.23 20.13 13.69
N GLU A 256 -10.37 20.26 12.37
CA GLU A 256 -10.43 21.57 11.71
C GLU A 256 -11.81 22.25 11.88
N LYS A 257 -12.92 21.50 11.79
CA LYS A 257 -14.29 22.03 11.64
C LYS A 257 -15.16 21.99 12.88
N ALA A 258 -14.88 21.12 13.85
CA ALA A 258 -15.68 20.99 15.04
C ALA A 258 -15.71 22.27 15.89
N SER A 259 -16.77 22.44 16.67
CA SER A 259 -16.90 23.54 17.63
C SER A 259 -15.78 23.50 18.70
N ASN A 260 -15.53 24.62 19.36
CA ASN A 260 -14.51 24.70 20.40
C ASN A 260 -14.74 23.67 21.54
N LYS A 261 -15.99 23.31 21.84
CA LYS A 261 -16.34 22.28 22.83
C LYS A 261 -15.94 20.88 22.32
N GLU A 262 -16.32 20.55 21.08
CA GLU A 262 -16.01 19.27 20.47
C GLU A 262 -14.50 19.10 20.21
N LYS A 263 -13.79 20.16 19.79
CA LYS A 263 -12.32 20.15 19.67
C LYS A 263 -11.63 19.80 20.98
N LYS A 264 -12.08 20.40 22.10
CA LYS A 264 -11.55 20.06 23.42
C LYS A 264 -11.78 18.58 23.75
N LEU A 265 -12.96 18.05 23.43
CA LEU A 265 -13.28 16.64 23.64
C LEU A 265 -12.40 15.73 22.78
N LEU A 266 -12.25 16.01 21.47
CA LEU A 266 -11.34 15.29 20.59
C LEU A 266 -9.91 15.27 21.14
N VAL A 267 -9.37 16.44 21.54
CA VAL A 267 -8.01 16.54 22.12
C VAL A 267 -7.88 15.69 23.38
N GLN A 268 -8.87 15.74 24.27
CA GLN A 268 -8.86 14.93 25.48
C GLN A 268 -8.92 13.43 25.16
N THR A 269 -9.77 13.03 24.23
CA THR A 269 -9.93 11.64 23.81
C THR A 269 -8.65 11.10 23.19
N PHE A 270 -8.07 11.80 22.22
CA PHE A 270 -6.86 11.35 21.55
C PHE A 270 -5.59 11.35 22.42
N LYS A 271 -5.62 12.04 23.58
CA LYS A 271 -4.53 11.98 24.59
C LYS A 271 -4.65 10.80 25.55
N LYS A 272 -5.81 10.12 25.63
CA LYS A 272 -5.97 8.95 26.51
C LYS A 272 -5.07 7.80 26.03
N GLU A 273 -4.54 7.03 26.96
CA GLU A 273 -3.75 5.83 26.62
C GLU A 273 -4.63 4.77 25.92
N LYS A 274 -5.81 4.51 26.47
CA LYS A 274 -6.82 3.58 25.89
C LYS A 274 -8.16 4.27 25.81
N LEU A 275 -8.89 4.00 24.72
CA LEU A 275 -10.24 4.50 24.49
C LEU A 275 -11.27 3.47 24.97
N CYS A 276 -12.33 3.95 25.63
CA CYS A 276 -13.52 3.15 25.94
C CYS A 276 -14.60 3.32 24.84
N GLU A 277 -15.65 2.51 24.89
CA GLU A 277 -16.75 2.58 23.89
C GLU A 277 -17.44 3.95 23.91
N GLY A 278 -17.54 4.62 25.08
CA GLY A 278 -18.06 5.98 25.16
C GLY A 278 -17.23 6.98 24.38
N ASP A 279 -15.90 6.90 24.51
CA ASP A 279 -14.99 7.78 23.74
C ASP A 279 -15.16 7.61 22.24
N ILE A 280 -15.33 6.37 21.78
CA ILE A 280 -15.54 6.06 20.37
C ILE A 280 -16.88 6.62 19.89
N SER A 281 -17.93 6.48 20.70
CA SER A 281 -19.26 7.02 20.40
C SER A 281 -19.23 8.55 20.30
N ASP A 282 -18.54 9.22 21.24
CA ASP A 282 -18.39 10.68 21.24
C ASP A 282 -17.65 11.16 19.97
N VAL A 283 -16.58 10.46 19.58
CA VAL A 283 -15.85 10.79 18.34
C VAL A 283 -16.73 10.59 17.11
N LEU A 284 -17.47 9.48 17.01
CA LEU A 284 -18.37 9.22 15.90
C LEU A 284 -19.47 10.28 15.79
N GLU A 285 -20.04 10.73 16.93
CA GLU A 285 -21.03 11.82 16.95
C GLU A 285 -20.43 13.13 16.42
N ILE A 286 -19.21 13.48 16.82
CA ILE A 286 -18.53 14.68 16.31
C ILE A 286 -18.29 14.56 14.81
N LEU A 287 -17.84 13.39 14.32
CA LEU A 287 -17.62 13.17 12.87
C LEU A 287 -18.92 13.34 12.08
N GLU A 288 -20.05 12.91 12.64
CA GLU A 288 -21.38 13.05 12.03
C GLU A 288 -21.81 14.55 12.01
N ASN A 289 -21.67 15.25 13.15
CA ASN A 289 -22.00 16.67 13.29
C ASN A 289 -21.28 17.57 12.27
N VAL A 290 -20.02 17.26 11.95
CA VAL A 290 -19.23 18.01 10.96
C VAL A 290 -19.34 17.45 9.53
N SER A 291 -20.16 16.41 9.30
CA SER A 291 -20.30 15.74 7.99
C SER A 291 -18.96 15.22 7.45
N ALA A 292 -18.10 14.67 8.32
CA ALA A 292 -16.76 14.22 7.95
C ALA A 292 -16.76 13.08 6.94
N HIS A 293 -17.75 12.20 6.98
CA HIS A 293 -17.95 11.12 6.00
C HIS A 293 -18.14 11.68 4.59
N GLU A 294 -19.11 12.59 4.42
CA GLU A 294 -19.43 13.19 3.14
C GLU A 294 -18.26 14.01 2.58
N TYR A 295 -17.58 14.79 3.45
CA TYR A 295 -16.38 15.52 3.07
C TYR A 295 -15.32 14.58 2.50
N SER A 296 -14.99 13.51 3.22
CA SER A 296 -13.95 12.56 2.82
C SER A 296 -14.31 11.83 1.53
N LYS A 297 -15.59 11.45 1.39
CA LYS A 297 -16.12 10.85 0.17
C LYS A 297 -15.98 11.78 -1.04
N ASN A 298 -16.35 13.05 -0.91
CA ASN A 298 -16.23 14.04 -1.98
C ASN A 298 -14.76 14.28 -2.40
N ILE A 299 -13.83 14.25 -1.44
CA ILE A 299 -12.40 14.34 -1.75
C ILE A 299 -11.94 13.09 -2.52
N ALA A 300 -12.32 11.88 -2.08
CA ALA A 300 -11.98 10.64 -2.79
C ALA A 300 -12.53 10.64 -4.23
N GLU A 301 -13.79 11.00 -4.42
CA GLU A 301 -14.45 11.11 -5.74
C GLU A 301 -13.79 12.17 -6.64
N SER A 302 -13.31 13.28 -6.06
CA SER A 302 -12.55 14.29 -6.82
C SER A 302 -11.23 13.73 -7.36
N TYR A 303 -10.48 12.96 -6.54
CA TYR A 303 -9.26 12.31 -7.00
C TYR A 303 -9.53 11.20 -8.01
N GLU A 304 -10.59 10.40 -7.81
CA GLU A 304 -11.03 9.39 -8.79
C GLU A 304 -11.34 10.04 -10.13
N SER A 305 -12.16 11.10 -10.16
CA SER A 305 -12.53 11.83 -11.38
C SER A 305 -11.30 12.37 -12.11
N ARG A 306 -10.36 13.00 -11.39
CA ARG A 306 -9.10 13.47 -11.99
C ARG A 306 -8.28 12.31 -12.59
N GLY A 307 -8.27 11.14 -11.93
CA GLY A 307 -7.62 9.97 -12.47
C GLY A 307 -8.27 9.52 -13.78
N LEU A 308 -9.60 9.41 -13.82
CA LEU A 308 -10.32 8.97 -15.00
C LEU A 308 -10.22 9.97 -16.17
N GLU A 309 -10.13 11.27 -15.90
CA GLU A 309 -9.88 12.31 -16.90
C GLU A 309 -8.53 12.10 -17.61
N GLU A 310 -7.49 11.70 -16.88
CA GLU A 310 -6.18 11.39 -17.47
C GLU A 310 -6.27 10.20 -18.44
N LEU A 311 -7.02 9.15 -18.11
CA LEU A 311 -7.25 8.02 -19.03
C LEU A 311 -8.09 8.39 -20.24
N SER A 312 -9.05 9.31 -20.09
CA SER A 312 -9.87 9.77 -21.22
C SER A 312 -9.07 10.63 -22.22
N SER A 313 -7.85 11.03 -21.83
CA SER A 313 -6.94 11.84 -22.65
C SER A 313 -5.89 11.00 -23.38
N THR A 314 -5.92 9.66 -23.19
CA THR A 314 -5.10 8.65 -23.87
C THR A 314 -5.83 8.08 -25.08
#